data_4f4b542e869a8f8428dbb829655ffcae
#
_entry.id   4f4b542e869a8f8428dbb829655ffcae
#
_cell.length_a   1.000
_cell.length_b   1.000
_cell.length_c   1.000
_cell.angle_alpha   90.00
_cell.angle_beta   90.00
_cell.angle_gamma   90.00
#
_symmetry.space_group_name_H-M   'P 1'
#
loop_
_entity.id
_entity.type
_entity.pdbx_description
1 polymer ?
#
loop_
_entity_poly.entity_id
_entity_poly.type
_entity_poly.pdbx_seq_one_letter_code
_entity_poly.pdbx_strand_id
1 'polypeptide(L)'
;MGIVNFLRNIGQNQKSSSTVPKNPNSENCPVEYVRTMSFNKAFKDLLSQDQFIARSDYKDLVEQYRDLSQFYATLVQSNILNEYVAKHNLDMEAISYFRAKFDEMADLATESPTIRSHNDTYVSRHVESEKSYLDNILKACDPAISLDREQREVVLSEEDHTLVIAGAGAGKTTTVAAKVRYLVEKRGIDPAQILVISFTNKAVEELRGRINGNLGILCPISTFHSIGYTILRQGEEGRKKIVEGG
;
A
#
# COMPACT_ATOMS: atom_id res chain seq x y z
N MET A 1 -7.10 2.69 9.42
CA MET A 1 -8.34 1.97 9.00
C MET A 1 -8.32 1.99 7.49
N GLY A 2 -7.86 0.90 6.88
CA GLY A 2 -7.57 0.87 5.44
C GLY A 2 -8.83 0.68 4.60
N ILE A 3 -8.68 0.78 3.29
CA ILE A 3 -9.69 0.61 2.23
C ILE A 3 -10.54 -0.65 2.37
N VAL A 4 -10.09 -1.67 3.08
CA VAL A 4 -10.90 -2.86 3.42
C VAL A 4 -12.24 -2.47 4.06
N ASN A 5 -12.27 -1.40 4.88
CA ASN A 5 -13.54 -0.85 5.40
C ASN A 5 -14.31 -0.01 4.38
N PHE A 6 -13.63 0.57 3.40
CA PHE A 6 -14.25 1.33 2.33
C PHE A 6 -14.92 0.40 1.30
N LEU A 7 -14.26 -0.68 0.90
CA LEU A 7 -14.85 -1.66 -0.03
C LEU A 7 -15.98 -2.48 0.62
N ARG A 8 -15.93 -2.78 1.94
CA ARG A 8 -17.06 -3.35 2.67
C ARG A 8 -18.28 -2.41 2.71
N ASN A 9 -18.05 -1.10 2.78
CA ASN A 9 -19.13 -0.11 2.75
C ASN A 9 -19.73 0.09 1.34
N ILE A 10 -18.97 -0.14 0.26
CA ILE A 10 -19.51 -0.11 -1.11
C ILE A 10 -20.49 -1.28 -1.33
N GLY A 11 -20.16 -2.47 -0.79
CA GLY A 11 -21.03 -3.65 -0.88
C GLY A 11 -22.32 -3.58 -0.03
N GLN A 12 -22.33 -2.77 1.04
CA GLN A 12 -23.48 -2.64 1.93
C GLN A 12 -24.38 -1.44 1.64
N ASN A 13 -23.90 -0.45 0.87
CA ASN A 13 -24.62 0.79 0.57
C ASN A 13 -25.41 0.76 -0.75
N GLN A 14 -25.77 -0.41 -1.28
CA GLN A 14 -26.66 -0.50 -2.46
C GLN A 14 -28.12 -0.11 -2.18
N LYS A 15 -28.41 0.60 -1.08
CA LYS A 15 -29.74 1.16 -0.79
C LYS A 15 -29.82 2.69 -0.75
N SER A 16 -28.82 3.42 -1.25
CA SER A 16 -28.96 4.87 -1.45
C SER A 16 -28.68 5.23 -2.90
N SER A 17 -29.68 5.80 -3.55
CA SER A 17 -29.76 6.28 -4.92
C SER A 17 -28.51 7.06 -5.37
N SER A 18 -27.53 6.36 -5.99
CA SER A 18 -26.50 7.01 -6.78
C SER A 18 -27.08 7.22 -8.18
N THR A 19 -27.21 8.46 -8.59
CA THR A 19 -27.54 8.86 -9.96
C THR A 19 -26.40 8.47 -10.88
N VAL A 20 -26.39 7.20 -11.34
CA VAL A 20 -25.65 6.80 -12.54
C VAL A 20 -26.26 7.63 -13.68
N PRO A 21 -25.46 8.29 -14.55
CA PRO A 21 -26.00 8.96 -15.71
C PRO A 21 -26.85 7.97 -16.49
N LYS A 22 -28.16 8.19 -16.49
CA LYS A 22 -29.08 7.34 -17.23
C LYS A 22 -28.84 7.60 -18.71
N ASN A 23 -28.16 6.66 -19.39
CA ASN A 23 -28.29 6.55 -20.83
C ASN A 23 -29.81 6.31 -21.09
N PRO A 24 -30.47 7.07 -21.98
CA PRO A 24 -31.91 6.95 -22.20
C PRO A 24 -32.39 5.56 -22.68
N ASN A 25 -31.49 4.62 -22.96
CA ASN A 25 -31.77 3.22 -23.31
C ASN A 25 -31.43 2.24 -22.16
N SER A 26 -31.57 2.63 -20.90
CA SER A 26 -31.08 1.89 -19.72
C SER A 26 -31.72 0.51 -19.46
N GLU A 27 -32.73 0.08 -20.17
CA GLU A 27 -33.33 -1.26 -20.01
C GLU A 27 -32.44 -2.39 -20.61
N ASN A 28 -31.41 -2.06 -21.42
CA ASN A 28 -30.53 -3.03 -22.09
C ASN A 28 -29.03 -2.75 -21.93
N CYS A 29 -28.61 -2.05 -20.86
CA CYS A 29 -27.20 -1.80 -20.63
C CYS A 29 -26.49 -3.08 -20.17
N PRO A 30 -25.44 -3.56 -20.86
CA PRO A 30 -24.70 -4.75 -20.45
C PRO A 30 -24.13 -4.61 -19.04
N VAL A 31 -24.22 -5.69 -18.24
CA VAL A 31 -23.69 -5.70 -16.86
C VAL A 31 -22.20 -5.41 -16.82
N GLU A 32 -21.46 -5.84 -17.83
CA GLU A 32 -20.02 -5.57 -17.98
C GLU A 32 -19.74 -4.07 -18.08
N TYR A 33 -20.59 -3.32 -18.80
CA TYR A 33 -20.40 -1.87 -18.90
C TYR A 33 -20.77 -1.15 -17.59
N VAL A 34 -21.80 -1.59 -16.88
CA VAL A 34 -22.14 -1.06 -15.54
C VAL A 34 -20.96 -1.30 -14.58
N ARG A 35 -20.35 -2.48 -14.62
CA ARG A 35 -19.15 -2.81 -13.83
C ARG A 35 -17.95 -1.94 -14.24
N THR A 36 -17.78 -1.67 -15.53
CA THR A 36 -16.76 -0.73 -16.03
C THR A 36 -16.90 0.65 -15.39
N MET A 37 -18.11 1.20 -15.39
CA MET A 37 -18.36 2.50 -14.77
C MET A 37 -18.12 2.49 -13.26
N SER A 38 -18.47 1.37 -12.60
CA SER A 38 -18.22 1.19 -11.17
C SER A 38 -16.74 1.16 -10.83
N PHE A 39 -15.93 0.43 -11.61
CA PHE A 39 -14.47 0.45 -11.49
C PHE A 39 -13.90 1.86 -11.70
N ASN A 40 -14.28 2.52 -12.80
CA ASN A 40 -13.77 3.84 -13.14
C ASN A 40 -14.06 4.86 -12.03
N LYS A 41 -15.23 4.75 -11.41
CA LYS A 41 -15.58 5.55 -10.24
C LYS A 41 -14.70 5.18 -9.03
N ALA A 42 -14.61 3.91 -8.68
CA ALA A 42 -13.82 3.45 -7.54
C ALA A 42 -12.34 3.85 -7.66
N PHE A 43 -11.77 3.77 -8.85
CA PHE A 43 -10.39 4.20 -9.11
C PHE A 43 -10.21 5.72 -8.96
N LYS A 44 -11.16 6.53 -9.46
CA LYS A 44 -11.14 7.98 -9.26
C LYS A 44 -11.31 8.36 -7.78
N ASP A 45 -12.20 7.67 -7.08
CA ASP A 45 -12.43 7.88 -5.64
C ASP A 45 -11.16 7.52 -4.84
N LEU A 46 -10.43 6.46 -5.23
CA LEU A 46 -9.14 6.09 -4.64
C LEU A 46 -8.11 7.22 -4.80
N LEU A 47 -7.95 7.76 -6.01
CA LEU A 47 -7.02 8.85 -6.29
C LEU A 47 -7.41 10.19 -5.67
N SER A 48 -8.67 10.37 -5.29
CA SER A 48 -9.16 11.62 -4.67
C SER A 48 -8.87 11.70 -3.18
N GLN A 49 -8.45 10.61 -2.55
CA GLN A 49 -8.14 10.55 -1.13
C GLN A 49 -6.79 11.23 -0.84
N ASP A 50 -6.72 11.98 0.24
CA ASP A 50 -5.48 12.58 0.70
C ASP A 50 -4.69 11.58 1.56
N GLN A 51 -4.24 10.49 0.90
CA GLN A 51 -3.44 9.44 1.54
C GLN A 51 -2.47 8.80 0.55
N PHE A 52 -1.41 8.20 1.09
CA PHE A 52 -0.55 7.31 0.31
C PHE A 52 -1.35 6.07 -0.10
N ILE A 53 -1.19 5.60 -1.33
CA ILE A 53 -1.88 4.42 -1.87
C ILE A 53 -0.86 3.29 -1.99
N ALA A 54 -0.89 2.36 -1.03
CA ALA A 54 -0.08 1.15 -1.09
C ALA A 54 -0.71 0.10 -2.01
N ARG A 55 0.07 -0.88 -2.44
CA ARG A 55 -0.43 -1.95 -3.32
C ARG A 55 -1.56 -2.76 -2.68
N SER A 56 -1.50 -3.02 -1.38
CA SER A 56 -2.57 -3.69 -0.63
C SER A 56 -3.90 -2.94 -0.67
N ASP A 57 -3.87 -1.61 -0.82
CA ASP A 57 -5.06 -0.79 -0.81
C ASP A 57 -5.96 -1.00 -2.03
N TYR A 58 -5.41 -1.45 -3.17
CA TYR A 58 -6.16 -1.70 -4.40
C TYR A 58 -6.17 -3.16 -4.87
N LYS A 59 -5.55 -4.07 -4.10
CA LYS A 59 -5.50 -5.50 -4.44
C LYS A 59 -6.89 -6.11 -4.64
N ASP A 60 -7.82 -5.83 -3.72
CA ASP A 60 -9.18 -6.34 -3.79
C ASP A 60 -9.94 -5.77 -5.00
N LEU A 61 -9.66 -4.51 -5.36
CA LEU A 61 -10.24 -3.88 -6.55
C LEU A 61 -9.79 -4.60 -7.83
N VAL A 62 -8.50 -4.92 -7.94
CA VAL A 62 -7.96 -5.68 -9.07
C VAL A 62 -8.60 -7.08 -9.13
N GLU A 63 -8.68 -7.78 -8.00
CA GLU A 63 -9.25 -9.14 -7.98
C GLU A 63 -10.73 -9.14 -8.37
N GLN A 64 -11.51 -8.18 -7.89
CA GLN A 64 -12.94 -8.04 -8.18
C GLN A 64 -13.26 -7.84 -9.67
N TYR A 65 -12.34 -7.23 -10.43
CA TYR A 65 -12.58 -6.88 -11.84
C TYR A 65 -11.70 -7.66 -12.83
N ARG A 66 -10.98 -8.69 -12.39
CA ARG A 66 -10.11 -9.51 -13.21
C ARG A 66 -10.87 -10.21 -14.35
N ASP A 67 -12.04 -10.77 -14.07
CA ASP A 67 -12.91 -11.42 -15.06
C ASP A 67 -13.43 -10.42 -16.10
N LEU A 68 -13.73 -9.18 -15.69
CA LEU A 68 -14.15 -8.12 -16.60
C LEU A 68 -13.02 -7.72 -17.56
N SER A 69 -11.78 -7.64 -17.06
CA SER A 69 -10.62 -7.40 -17.93
C SER A 69 -10.45 -8.51 -18.96
N GLN A 70 -10.59 -9.79 -18.56
CA GLN A 70 -10.53 -10.92 -19.46
C GLN A 70 -11.64 -10.90 -20.51
N PHE A 71 -12.86 -10.49 -20.12
CA PHE A 71 -13.96 -10.30 -21.05
C PHE A 71 -13.60 -9.30 -22.17
N TYR A 72 -13.13 -8.10 -21.82
CA TYR A 72 -12.73 -7.12 -22.83
C TYR A 72 -11.50 -7.57 -23.63
N ALA A 73 -10.55 -8.26 -23.04
CA ALA A 73 -9.40 -8.83 -23.74
C ALA A 73 -9.87 -9.80 -24.85
N THR A 74 -10.86 -10.64 -24.56
CA THR A 74 -11.45 -11.57 -25.54
C THR A 74 -12.13 -10.81 -26.70
N LEU A 75 -12.87 -9.74 -26.43
CA LEU A 75 -13.52 -8.93 -27.48
C LEU A 75 -12.47 -8.27 -28.39
N VAL A 76 -11.34 -7.82 -27.82
CA VAL A 76 -10.23 -7.23 -28.59
C VAL A 76 -9.55 -8.28 -29.46
N GLN A 77 -9.19 -9.42 -28.88
CA GLN A 77 -8.53 -10.51 -29.62
C GLN A 77 -9.39 -11.04 -30.78
N SER A 78 -10.72 -11.07 -30.57
CA SER A 78 -11.67 -11.47 -31.61
C SER A 78 -12.02 -10.35 -32.59
N ASN A 79 -11.46 -9.14 -32.42
CA ASN A 79 -11.71 -7.93 -33.23
C ASN A 79 -13.19 -7.50 -33.30
N ILE A 80 -13.97 -7.79 -32.24
CA ILE A 80 -15.41 -7.49 -32.17
C ILE A 80 -15.75 -6.39 -31.15
N LEU A 81 -14.76 -5.79 -30.48
CA LEU A 81 -15.02 -4.77 -29.45
C LEU A 81 -15.79 -3.57 -30.02
N ASN A 82 -15.41 -3.07 -31.22
CA ASN A 82 -16.07 -1.92 -31.83
C ASN A 82 -17.54 -2.23 -32.17
N GLU A 83 -17.80 -3.45 -32.64
CA GLU A 83 -19.16 -3.91 -32.93
C GLU A 83 -20.00 -4.01 -31.64
N TYR A 84 -19.40 -4.59 -30.59
CA TYR A 84 -20.05 -4.67 -29.28
C TYR A 84 -20.42 -3.29 -28.72
N VAL A 85 -19.48 -2.34 -28.79
CA VAL A 85 -19.71 -0.96 -28.33
C VAL A 85 -20.78 -0.26 -29.15
N ALA A 86 -20.76 -0.37 -30.47
CA ALA A 86 -21.76 0.22 -31.36
C ALA A 86 -23.15 -0.40 -31.15
N LYS A 87 -23.23 -1.73 -31.04
CA LYS A 87 -24.48 -2.46 -30.83
C LYS A 87 -25.21 -2.02 -29.56
N HIS A 88 -24.46 -1.75 -28.50
CA HIS A 88 -25.02 -1.40 -27.19
C HIS A 88 -24.98 0.11 -26.91
N ASN A 89 -24.52 0.92 -27.88
CA ASN A 89 -24.36 2.38 -27.76
C ASN A 89 -23.57 2.79 -26.50
N LEU A 90 -22.39 2.16 -26.30
CA LEU A 90 -21.56 2.38 -25.12
C LEU A 90 -20.49 3.45 -25.36
N ASP A 91 -19.93 3.99 -24.28
CA ASP A 91 -18.80 4.90 -24.35
C ASP A 91 -17.48 4.10 -24.44
N MET A 92 -16.83 4.16 -25.58
CA MET A 92 -15.52 3.54 -25.84
C MET A 92 -14.44 4.14 -24.95
N GLU A 93 -14.49 5.42 -24.64
CA GLU A 93 -13.48 6.09 -23.79
C GLU A 93 -13.52 5.52 -22.37
N ALA A 94 -14.72 5.29 -21.82
CA ALA A 94 -14.86 4.67 -20.49
C ALA A 94 -14.29 3.25 -20.45
N ILE A 95 -14.49 2.45 -21.51
CA ILE A 95 -13.93 1.10 -21.62
C ILE A 95 -12.41 1.14 -21.77
N SER A 96 -11.89 2.04 -22.60
CA SER A 96 -10.46 2.23 -22.80
C SER A 96 -9.77 2.68 -21.53
N TYR A 97 -10.38 3.59 -20.76
CA TYR A 97 -9.91 4.03 -19.46
C TYR A 97 -9.85 2.87 -18.46
N PHE A 98 -10.93 2.09 -18.34
CA PHE A 98 -10.95 0.90 -17.50
C PHE A 98 -9.78 -0.03 -17.82
N ARG A 99 -9.63 -0.41 -19.09
CA ARG A 99 -8.60 -1.36 -19.50
C ARG A 99 -7.20 -0.85 -19.17
N ALA A 100 -6.91 0.39 -19.54
CA ALA A 100 -5.62 0.99 -19.26
C ALA A 100 -5.30 1.04 -17.76
N LYS A 101 -6.26 1.46 -16.93
CA LYS A 101 -6.03 1.59 -15.49
C LYS A 101 -6.03 0.25 -14.76
N PHE A 102 -6.84 -0.71 -15.20
CA PHE A 102 -6.78 -2.08 -14.69
C PHE A 102 -5.43 -2.73 -15.00
N ASP A 103 -4.94 -2.63 -16.24
CA ASP A 103 -3.66 -3.22 -16.65
C ASP A 103 -2.48 -2.61 -15.86
N GLU A 104 -2.47 -1.29 -15.63
CA GLU A 104 -1.48 -0.63 -14.77
C GLU A 104 -1.48 -1.17 -13.33
N MET A 105 -2.67 -1.44 -12.76
CA MET A 105 -2.79 -1.91 -11.37
C MET A 105 -2.55 -3.42 -11.24
N ALA A 106 -2.85 -4.19 -12.26
CA ALA A 106 -2.72 -5.65 -12.27
C ALA A 106 -1.29 -6.11 -12.56
N ASP A 107 -0.43 -5.24 -13.09
CA ASP A 107 0.98 -5.56 -13.31
C ASP A 107 1.72 -5.68 -11.97
N LEU A 108 2.18 -6.90 -11.67
CA LEU A 108 2.94 -7.17 -10.45
C LEU A 108 4.43 -6.81 -10.56
N ALA A 109 4.93 -6.62 -11.78
CA ALA A 109 6.35 -6.33 -12.03
C ALA A 109 6.67 -4.84 -11.90
N THR A 110 5.68 -3.97 -12.18
CA THR A 110 5.86 -2.52 -12.14
C THR A 110 4.80 -1.87 -11.25
N GLU A 111 5.14 -0.72 -10.71
CA GLU A 111 4.18 0.14 -10.02
C GLU A 111 3.34 0.90 -11.06
N SER A 112 2.03 1.01 -10.83
CA SER A 112 1.16 1.82 -11.69
C SER A 112 1.68 3.26 -11.81
N PRO A 113 1.95 3.76 -13.03
CA PRO A 113 2.44 5.13 -13.21
C PRO A 113 1.48 6.19 -12.63
N THR A 114 0.18 5.93 -12.68
CA THR A 114 -0.84 6.83 -12.14
C THR A 114 -0.79 6.89 -10.62
N ILE A 115 -0.69 5.73 -9.96
CA ILE A 115 -0.59 5.65 -8.49
C ILE A 115 0.75 6.22 -8.02
N ARG A 116 1.86 5.92 -8.73
CA ARG A 116 3.17 6.52 -8.44
C ARG A 116 3.11 8.05 -8.46
N SER A 117 2.55 8.65 -9.50
CA SER A 117 2.43 10.11 -9.60
C SER A 117 1.60 10.72 -8.47
N HIS A 118 0.53 10.02 -8.04
CA HIS A 118 -0.25 10.39 -6.87
C HIS A 118 0.60 10.34 -5.59
N ASN A 119 1.30 9.21 -5.36
CA ASN A 119 2.14 8.99 -4.18
C ASN A 119 3.31 9.98 -4.11
N ASP A 120 3.97 10.28 -5.23
CA ASP A 120 5.05 11.26 -5.31
C ASP A 120 4.55 12.66 -4.92
N THR A 121 3.35 13.02 -5.38
CA THR A 121 2.70 14.29 -5.02
C THR A 121 2.34 14.32 -3.55
N TYR A 122 1.77 13.24 -3.01
CA TYR A 122 1.44 13.09 -1.60
C TYR A 122 2.69 13.24 -0.73
N VAL A 123 3.75 12.46 -1.01
CA VAL A 123 5.00 12.47 -0.23
C VAL A 123 5.66 13.84 -0.30
N SER A 124 5.77 14.45 -1.47
CA SER A 124 6.39 15.78 -1.63
C SER A 124 5.67 16.83 -0.80
N ARG A 125 4.34 16.84 -0.79
CA ARG A 125 3.54 17.78 0.01
C ARG A 125 3.71 17.51 1.51
N HIS A 126 3.78 16.23 1.94
CA HIS A 126 3.93 15.87 3.34
C HIS A 126 5.36 16.11 3.86
N VAL A 127 6.39 16.05 3.02
CA VAL A 127 7.75 16.48 3.40
C VAL A 127 7.73 17.97 3.85
N GLU A 128 6.99 18.81 3.16
CA GLU A 128 6.90 20.23 3.50
C GLU A 128 5.96 20.50 4.70
N SER A 129 4.77 19.88 4.72
CA SER A 129 3.80 20.10 5.80
C SER A 129 4.26 19.51 7.14
N GLU A 130 4.98 18.39 7.14
CA GLU A 130 5.51 17.73 8.33
C GLU A 130 6.97 18.14 8.63
N LYS A 131 7.50 19.19 7.98
CA LYS A 131 8.89 19.60 8.10
C LYS A 131 9.32 19.79 9.55
N SER A 132 8.54 20.48 10.35
CA SER A 132 8.88 20.75 11.76
C SER A 132 8.98 19.44 12.57
N TYR A 133 8.09 18.48 12.31
CA TYR A 133 8.14 17.17 12.95
C TYR A 133 9.37 16.40 12.49
N LEU A 134 9.64 16.33 11.18
CA LEU A 134 10.78 15.62 10.62
C LEU A 134 12.13 16.21 11.04
N ASP A 135 12.22 17.55 11.20
CA ASP A 135 13.42 18.23 11.71
C ASP A 135 13.73 17.82 13.16
N ASN A 136 12.71 17.44 13.94
CA ASN A 136 12.85 17.10 15.35
C ASN A 136 12.75 15.60 15.64
N ILE A 137 12.47 14.76 14.63
CA ILE A 137 12.12 13.33 14.80
C ILE A 137 13.19 12.51 15.55
N LEU A 138 14.47 12.89 15.49
CA LEU A 138 15.56 12.19 16.15
C LEU A 138 16.40 13.09 17.10
N LYS A 139 15.93 14.29 17.42
CA LYS A 139 16.66 15.20 18.31
C LYS A 139 16.89 14.64 19.71
N ALA A 140 16.05 13.71 20.18
CA ALA A 140 16.28 13.00 21.43
C ALA A 140 17.46 12.03 21.36
N CYS A 141 17.82 11.54 20.17
CA CYS A 141 18.99 10.69 19.98
C CYS A 141 20.28 11.49 19.89
N ASP A 142 20.25 12.58 19.11
CA ASP A 142 21.35 13.50 18.91
C ASP A 142 20.81 14.82 18.33
N PRO A 143 21.04 15.97 19.01
CA PRO A 143 20.60 17.28 18.52
C PRO A 143 21.16 17.66 17.13
N ALA A 144 22.30 17.09 16.73
CA ALA A 144 22.93 17.36 15.44
C ALA A 144 22.29 16.58 14.27
N ILE A 145 21.52 15.52 14.55
CA ILE A 145 20.90 14.71 13.50
C ILE A 145 19.84 15.52 12.74
N SER A 146 19.99 15.54 11.42
CA SER A 146 19.00 16.06 10.49
C SER A 146 18.78 15.05 9.37
N LEU A 147 17.52 14.78 9.02
CA LEU A 147 17.21 13.94 7.88
C LEU A 147 17.32 14.77 6.60
N ASP A 148 18.01 14.23 5.59
CA ASP A 148 17.96 14.77 4.24
C ASP A 148 16.60 14.51 3.58
N ARG A 149 16.41 15.05 2.36
CA ARG A 149 15.13 14.93 1.65
C ARG A 149 14.77 13.47 1.35
N GLU A 150 15.70 12.69 0.84
CA GLU A 150 15.47 11.28 0.47
C GLU A 150 15.11 10.44 1.71
N GLN A 151 15.78 10.67 2.83
CA GLN A 151 15.46 10.01 4.10
C GLN A 151 14.04 10.38 4.59
N ARG A 152 13.61 11.64 4.42
CA ARG A 152 12.25 12.07 4.77
C ARG A 152 11.21 11.41 3.89
N GLU A 153 11.46 11.31 2.58
CA GLU A 153 10.59 10.60 1.63
C GLU A 153 10.45 9.13 2.01
N VAL A 154 11.53 8.44 2.39
CA VAL A 154 11.49 7.05 2.90
C VAL A 154 10.67 6.94 4.19
N VAL A 155 10.82 7.90 5.11
CA VAL A 155 10.05 7.91 6.37
C VAL A 155 8.55 8.05 6.10
N LEU A 156 8.16 8.87 5.14
CA LEU A 156 6.75 9.14 4.80
C LEU A 156 6.13 8.12 3.84
N SER A 157 6.93 7.37 3.07
CA SER A 157 6.43 6.32 2.18
C SER A 157 5.77 5.19 2.97
N GLU A 158 4.56 4.79 2.59
CA GLU A 158 3.74 3.79 3.29
C GLU A 158 3.46 2.55 2.44
N GLU A 159 4.32 2.30 1.44
CA GLU A 159 4.22 1.12 0.59
C GLU A 159 4.42 -0.18 1.40
N ASP A 160 3.72 -1.26 1.00
CA ASP A 160 3.83 -2.59 1.63
C ASP A 160 5.27 -3.13 1.61
N HIS A 161 6.01 -2.84 0.53
CA HIS A 161 7.39 -3.28 0.35
C HIS A 161 8.25 -2.13 -0.20
N THR A 162 9.15 -1.63 0.63
CA THR A 162 10.07 -0.56 0.25
C THR A 162 11.52 -1.05 0.25
N LEU A 163 12.22 -0.94 -0.88
CA LEU A 163 13.65 -1.18 -0.97
C LEU A 163 14.41 0.15 -0.95
N VAL A 164 15.24 0.36 0.06
CA VAL A 164 16.08 1.54 0.18
C VAL A 164 17.54 1.17 -0.11
N ILE A 165 18.10 1.71 -1.18
CA ILE A 165 19.50 1.52 -1.57
C ILE A 165 20.31 2.70 -1.04
N ALA A 166 21.26 2.43 -0.14
CA ALA A 166 22.07 3.47 0.50
C ALA A 166 23.51 2.99 0.74
N GLY A 167 24.45 3.87 0.44
CA GLY A 167 25.89 3.61 0.65
C GLY A 167 26.30 3.47 2.12
N ALA A 168 27.56 3.14 2.37
CA ALA A 168 28.11 3.17 3.71
C ALA A 168 28.10 4.60 4.25
N GLY A 169 27.67 4.80 5.50
CA GLY A 169 27.57 6.15 6.10
C GLY A 169 26.36 6.98 5.69
N ALA A 170 25.51 6.54 4.77
CA ALA A 170 24.34 7.26 4.29
C ALA A 170 23.16 7.31 5.29
N GLY A 171 23.40 7.06 6.56
CA GLY A 171 22.37 7.20 7.61
C GLY A 171 21.30 6.12 7.66
N LYS A 172 21.53 4.90 7.12
CA LYS A 172 20.55 3.78 7.15
C LYS A 172 19.93 3.55 8.53
N THR A 173 20.75 3.43 9.57
CA THR A 173 20.29 3.24 10.96
C THR A 173 19.46 4.41 11.44
N THR A 174 19.82 5.63 11.05
CA THR A 174 19.10 6.87 11.33
C THR A 174 17.72 6.86 10.67
N THR A 175 17.65 6.51 9.40
CA THR A 175 16.38 6.43 8.65
C THR A 175 15.44 5.36 9.24
N VAL A 176 15.97 4.18 9.63
CA VAL A 176 15.17 3.12 10.28
C VAL A 176 14.60 3.62 11.62
N ALA A 177 15.42 4.27 12.46
CA ALA A 177 14.95 4.81 13.74
C ALA A 177 13.86 5.89 13.55
N ALA A 178 14.03 6.78 12.55
CA ALA A 178 13.03 7.78 12.20
C ALA A 178 11.73 7.12 11.70
N LYS A 179 11.83 6.10 10.85
CA LYS A 179 10.65 5.36 10.35
C LYS A 179 9.88 4.69 11.49
N VAL A 180 10.57 4.03 12.42
CA VAL A 180 9.93 3.41 13.59
C VAL A 180 9.19 4.46 14.42
N ARG A 181 9.82 5.62 14.69
CA ARG A 181 9.18 6.70 15.43
C ARG A 181 7.95 7.25 14.71
N TYR A 182 8.04 7.48 13.41
CA TYR A 182 6.92 7.92 12.59
C TYR A 182 5.73 6.94 12.63
N LEU A 183 6.00 5.63 12.50
CA LEU A 183 4.97 4.61 12.54
C LEU A 183 4.22 4.60 13.88
N VAL A 184 4.94 4.77 14.99
CA VAL A 184 4.32 4.80 16.33
C VAL A 184 3.58 6.12 16.59
N GLU A 185 4.23 7.26 16.35
CA GLU A 185 3.67 8.57 16.75
C GLU A 185 2.61 9.10 15.79
N LYS A 186 2.79 8.89 14.47
CA LYS A 186 1.89 9.43 13.46
C LYS A 186 0.88 8.42 12.94
N ARG A 187 1.27 7.14 12.89
CA ARG A 187 0.38 6.09 12.36
C ARG A 187 -0.29 5.26 13.48
N GLY A 188 0.10 5.48 14.73
CA GLY A 188 -0.49 4.81 15.89
C GLY A 188 -0.23 3.30 15.93
N ILE A 189 0.84 2.84 15.27
CA ILE A 189 1.20 1.41 15.25
C ILE A 189 1.78 1.03 16.61
N ASP A 190 1.25 -0.03 17.21
CA ASP A 190 1.79 -0.57 18.46
C ASP A 190 3.25 -1.00 18.25
N PRO A 191 4.19 -0.52 19.08
CA PRO A 191 5.59 -0.96 19.02
C PRO A 191 5.77 -2.48 19.00
N ALA A 192 4.91 -3.25 19.65
CA ALA A 192 4.95 -4.71 19.64
C ALA A 192 4.70 -5.33 18.25
N GLN A 193 4.07 -4.59 17.33
CA GLN A 193 3.83 -5.00 15.94
C GLN A 193 4.97 -4.63 15.00
N ILE A 194 5.99 -3.90 15.49
CA ILE A 194 7.14 -3.49 14.71
C ILE A 194 8.31 -4.39 15.04
N LEU A 195 8.83 -5.10 14.04
CA LEU A 195 10.04 -5.91 14.16
C LEU A 195 11.18 -5.29 13.37
N VAL A 196 12.27 -4.92 14.04
CA VAL A 196 13.48 -4.43 13.41
C VAL A 196 14.51 -5.56 13.33
N ILE A 197 15.00 -5.85 12.13
CA ILE A 197 15.98 -6.91 11.90
C ILE A 197 17.27 -6.30 11.37
N SER A 198 18.40 -6.76 11.91
CA SER A 198 19.74 -6.42 11.40
C SER A 198 20.60 -7.67 11.21
N PHE A 199 21.67 -7.53 10.45
CA PHE A 199 22.55 -8.66 10.16
C PHE A 199 23.53 -8.94 11.29
N THR A 200 24.03 -7.91 11.99
CA THR A 200 25.06 -8.03 13.01
C THR A 200 24.56 -7.65 14.40
N ASN A 201 25.11 -8.27 15.44
CA ASN A 201 24.84 -7.92 16.84
C ASN A 201 25.17 -6.46 17.14
N LYS A 202 26.28 -5.94 16.60
CA LYS A 202 26.66 -4.54 16.77
C LYS A 202 25.61 -3.57 16.25
N ALA A 203 25.03 -3.85 15.08
CA ALA A 203 23.96 -3.01 14.52
C ALA A 203 22.64 -3.15 15.32
N VAL A 204 22.35 -4.33 15.86
CA VAL A 204 21.22 -4.53 16.78
C VAL A 204 21.39 -3.70 18.05
N GLU A 205 22.58 -3.69 18.67
CA GLU A 205 22.86 -2.88 19.86
C GLU A 205 22.72 -1.38 19.57
N GLU A 206 23.24 -0.91 18.45
CA GLU A 206 23.12 0.48 18.02
C GLU A 206 21.64 0.87 17.84
N LEU A 207 20.85 0.04 17.14
CA LEU A 207 19.40 0.28 16.94
C LEU A 207 18.64 0.26 18.26
N ARG A 208 18.94 -0.68 19.18
CA ARG A 208 18.35 -0.73 20.52
C ARG A 208 18.66 0.53 21.31
N GLY A 209 19.91 0.98 21.32
CA GLY A 209 20.29 2.22 21.99
C GLY A 209 19.52 3.41 21.48
N ARG A 210 19.35 3.55 20.17
CA ARG A 210 18.60 4.66 19.55
C ARG A 210 17.09 4.55 19.76
N ILE A 211 16.49 3.39 19.43
CA ILE A 211 15.04 3.22 19.41
C ILE A 211 14.48 2.96 20.81
N ASN A 212 14.98 1.91 21.50
CA ASN A 212 14.46 1.57 22.81
C ASN A 212 15.01 2.49 23.89
N GLY A 213 16.30 2.86 23.81
CA GLY A 213 16.96 3.75 24.78
C GLY A 213 16.54 5.20 24.61
N ASN A 214 16.95 5.86 23.52
CA ASN A 214 16.80 7.31 23.39
C ASN A 214 15.39 7.74 23.02
N LEU A 215 14.67 6.95 22.19
CA LEU A 215 13.29 7.27 21.80
C LEU A 215 12.24 6.67 22.73
N GLY A 216 12.62 5.73 23.61
CA GLY A 216 11.69 5.07 24.52
C GLY A 216 10.67 4.14 23.85
N ILE A 217 10.91 3.75 22.60
CA ILE A 217 9.99 2.89 21.82
C ILE A 217 10.40 1.43 22.00
N LEU A 218 9.63 0.66 22.73
CA LEU A 218 9.94 -0.73 23.09
C LEU A 218 9.47 -1.70 22.00
N CYS A 219 10.11 -1.66 20.83
CA CYS A 219 9.86 -2.63 19.76
C CYS A 219 10.90 -3.76 19.75
N PRO A 220 10.55 -4.98 19.27
CA PRO A 220 11.48 -6.08 19.06
C PRO A 220 12.58 -5.70 18.06
N ILE A 221 13.85 -5.83 18.47
CA ILE A 221 15.03 -5.61 17.61
C ILE A 221 15.96 -6.81 17.75
N SER A 222 16.29 -7.50 16.66
CA SER A 222 17.00 -8.76 16.70
C SER A 222 17.85 -8.98 15.43
N THR A 223 18.72 -10.00 15.48
CA THR A 223 19.38 -10.46 14.26
C THR A 223 18.50 -11.43 13.50
N PHE A 224 18.72 -11.55 12.18
CA PHE A 224 18.02 -12.51 11.34
C PHE A 224 18.17 -13.95 11.87
N HIS A 225 19.39 -14.34 12.31
CA HIS A 225 19.64 -15.67 12.86
C HIS A 225 18.88 -15.93 14.16
N SER A 226 18.83 -14.94 15.05
CA SER A 226 18.10 -15.07 16.32
C SER A 226 16.61 -15.29 16.12
N ILE A 227 16.00 -14.58 15.17
CA ILE A 227 14.59 -14.77 14.84
C ILE A 227 14.34 -16.13 14.21
N GLY A 228 15.19 -16.53 13.24
CA GLY A 228 15.07 -17.84 12.62
C GLY A 228 15.12 -18.97 13.65
N TYR A 229 16.02 -18.88 14.63
CA TYR A 229 16.11 -19.85 15.72
C TYR A 229 14.83 -19.86 16.58
N THR A 230 14.29 -18.70 16.91
CA THR A 230 13.06 -18.59 17.70
C THR A 230 11.86 -19.24 16.98
N ILE A 231 11.70 -19.00 15.67
CA ILE A 231 10.66 -19.61 14.85
C ILE A 231 10.77 -21.13 14.81
N LEU A 232 11.99 -21.64 14.62
CA LEU A 232 12.26 -23.08 14.60
C LEU A 232 11.88 -23.73 15.94
N ARG A 233 12.30 -23.12 17.07
CA ARG A 233 11.95 -23.64 18.40
C ARG A 233 10.46 -23.68 18.66
N GLN A 234 9.73 -22.63 18.31
CA GLN A 234 8.28 -22.59 18.45
C GLN A 234 7.59 -23.68 17.58
N GLY A 235 8.13 -23.94 16.37
CA GLY A 235 7.64 -25.01 15.51
C GLY A 235 7.89 -26.41 16.10
N GLU A 236 9.02 -26.64 16.75
CA GLU A 236 9.33 -27.90 17.43
C GLU A 236 8.49 -28.13 18.69
N GLU A 237 8.27 -27.11 19.50
CA GLU A 237 7.39 -27.16 20.68
C GLU A 237 5.93 -27.42 20.26
N GLY A 238 5.46 -26.86 19.16
CA GLY A 238 4.15 -27.14 18.60
C GLY A 238 4.01 -28.60 18.11
N ARG A 239 5.07 -29.14 17.48
CA ARG A 239 5.07 -30.56 17.06
C ARG A 239 5.08 -31.54 18.23
N LYS A 240 5.83 -31.26 19.31
CA LYS A 240 5.83 -32.08 20.52
C LYS A 240 4.45 -32.14 21.18
N LYS A 241 3.73 -31.03 21.26
CA LYS A 241 2.36 -31.00 21.80
C LYS A 241 1.34 -31.81 20.99
N ILE A 242 1.54 -31.91 19.67
CA ILE A 242 0.67 -32.73 18.79
C ILE A 242 0.96 -34.22 18.97
N VAL A 243 2.20 -34.58 19.24
CA VAL A 243 2.62 -36.00 19.45
C VAL A 243 2.25 -36.51 20.85
N GLU A 244 2.23 -35.66 21.86
CA GLU A 244 1.86 -36.01 23.23
C GLU A 244 0.33 -36.01 23.50
N GLY A 245 -0.47 -35.50 22.56
CA GLY A 245 -1.94 -35.42 22.66
C GLY A 245 -2.68 -36.46 21.80
N GLY A 246 -2.03 -37.51 21.32
CA GLY A 246 -2.60 -38.61 20.52
C GLY A 246 -2.75 -39.89 21.33
#